data_157c32fe643dc7986a0d638185633701
#
_entry.id   157c32fe643dc7986a0d638185633701
#
_cell.length_a   1.000
_cell.length_b   1.000
_cell.length_c   1.000
_cell.angle_alpha   90.00
_cell.angle_beta   90.00
_cell.angle_gamma   90.00
#
_symmetry.space_group_name_H-M   'P 1'
#
loop_
_entity.id
_entity.type
_entity.pdbx_description
1 polymer ?
#
loop_
_entity_poly.entity_id
_entity_poly.type
_entity_poly.pdbx_seq_one_letter_code
_entity_poly.pdbx_strand_id
1 'polypeptide(L)'
;MLSYGIPEFRLPKSLVAKELENITDLGVDLETNVVIGRSLTVDDLFARGFDAVFLGTGAGLPNFLRIPGENLLGVYSANEFLTRVNLMKGYKKGEVPTPVKVGKRVAVVGAGNVAMDAARTAKRLGAEEVYIVYRRGAEEVPARKEEVEHAKEEGVIFKLLNNP
;
A
#
# COMPACT_ATOMS: atom_id res chain seq x y z
N MET A 1 2.57 -6.04 3.56
CA MET A 1 1.24 -5.41 3.31
C MET A 1 0.69 -4.76 4.58
N LEU A 2 0.59 -5.46 5.71
CA LEU A 2 -0.03 -4.93 6.94
C LEU A 2 0.65 -3.65 7.45
N SER A 3 1.99 -3.61 7.44
CA SER A 3 2.76 -2.45 7.90
C SER A 3 2.96 -1.36 6.85
N TYR A 4 3.01 -1.71 5.54
CA TYR A 4 3.40 -0.78 4.48
C TYR A 4 2.21 -0.28 3.65
N GLY A 5 1.25 -1.15 3.32
CA GLY A 5 0.20 -0.86 2.36
C GLY A 5 -1.08 -0.38 3.01
N ILE A 6 -1.58 -1.09 4.03
CA ILE A 6 -2.85 -0.73 4.66
C ILE A 6 -2.66 0.53 5.51
N PRO A 7 -3.45 1.58 5.30
CA PRO A 7 -3.33 2.82 6.06
C PRO A 7 -3.62 2.66 7.56
N GLU A 8 -3.00 3.53 8.37
CA GLU A 8 -3.15 3.55 9.82
C GLU A 8 -4.62 3.66 10.25
N PHE A 9 -5.43 4.43 9.52
CA PHE A 9 -6.86 4.63 9.82
C PHE A 9 -7.73 3.40 9.55
N ARG A 10 -7.22 2.41 8.80
CA ARG A 10 -7.89 1.11 8.59
C ARG A 10 -7.33 0.01 9.49
N LEU A 11 -6.03 0.01 9.70
CA LEU A 11 -5.33 -0.97 10.53
C LEU A 11 -4.24 -0.28 11.33
N PRO A 12 -4.52 0.10 12.58
CA PRO A 12 -3.53 0.65 13.50
C PRO A 12 -2.32 -0.27 13.64
N LYS A 13 -1.12 0.29 13.54
CA LYS A 13 0.11 -0.53 13.58
C LYS A 13 0.39 -1.12 14.96
N SER A 14 -0.21 -0.56 16.00
CA SER A 14 -0.20 -1.15 17.34
C SER A 14 -0.89 -2.52 17.40
N LEU A 15 -1.97 -2.72 16.64
CA LEU A 15 -2.62 -4.03 16.53
C LEU A 15 -1.71 -5.04 15.82
N VAL A 16 -1.05 -4.62 14.73
CA VAL A 16 -0.10 -5.47 14.01
C VAL A 16 1.07 -5.88 14.92
N ALA A 17 1.60 -4.94 15.71
CA ALA A 17 2.66 -5.22 16.67
C ALA A 17 2.22 -6.26 17.72
N LYS A 18 1.02 -6.07 18.29
CA LYS A 18 0.47 -7.01 19.28
C LYS A 18 0.26 -8.41 18.72
N GLU A 19 -0.21 -8.52 17.47
CA GLU A 19 -0.37 -9.83 16.82
C GLU A 19 0.99 -10.49 16.55
N LEU A 20 2.02 -9.71 16.23
CA LEU A 20 3.39 -10.23 16.11
C LEU A 20 3.94 -10.72 17.46
N GLU A 21 3.70 -10.00 18.54
CA GLU A 21 4.05 -10.43 19.91
C GLU A 21 3.37 -11.78 20.24
N ASN A 22 2.07 -11.90 19.98
CA ASN A 22 1.34 -13.16 20.20
C ASN A 22 1.96 -14.34 19.42
N ILE A 23 2.46 -14.11 18.20
CA ILE A 23 3.09 -15.14 17.38
C ILE A 23 4.47 -15.51 17.93
N THR A 24 5.28 -14.52 18.31
CA THR A 24 6.61 -14.76 18.90
C THR A 24 6.52 -15.47 20.24
N ASP A 25 5.50 -15.18 21.04
CA ASP A 25 5.24 -15.85 22.32
C ASP A 25 4.91 -17.34 22.16
N LEU A 26 4.51 -17.77 20.96
CA LEU A 26 4.33 -19.19 20.63
C LEU A 26 5.66 -19.92 20.29
N GLY A 27 6.81 -19.23 20.39
CA GLY A 27 8.13 -19.78 20.10
C GLY A 27 8.54 -19.62 18.64
N VAL A 28 7.93 -18.68 17.90
CA VAL A 28 8.34 -18.35 16.52
C VAL A 28 9.43 -17.30 16.56
N ASP A 29 10.56 -17.59 15.94
CA ASP A 29 11.64 -16.63 15.76
C ASP A 29 11.35 -15.70 14.58
N LEU A 30 11.38 -14.40 14.83
CA LEU A 30 11.17 -13.36 13.82
C LEU A 30 12.50 -12.68 13.47
N GLU A 31 13.03 -12.98 12.31
CA GLU A 31 14.20 -12.29 11.76
C GLU A 31 13.78 -11.23 10.74
N THR A 32 14.08 -9.97 11.01
CA THR A 32 13.82 -8.85 10.10
C THR A 32 15.08 -8.44 9.35
N ASN A 33 14.92 -7.62 8.27
CA ASN A 33 16.02 -7.13 7.44
C ASN A 33 16.83 -8.22 6.72
N VAL A 34 16.25 -9.39 6.55
CA VAL A 34 16.82 -10.50 5.78
C VAL A 34 16.11 -10.59 4.43
N VAL A 35 16.87 -10.53 3.34
CA VAL A 35 16.36 -10.64 1.97
C VAL A 35 16.71 -12.02 1.42
N ILE A 36 15.74 -12.91 1.38
CA ILE A 36 15.94 -14.27 0.83
C ILE A 36 16.27 -14.17 -0.66
N GLY A 37 17.29 -14.90 -1.06
CA GLY A 37 17.90 -14.85 -2.39
C GLY A 37 18.98 -13.78 -2.56
N ARG A 38 19.25 -12.98 -1.52
CA ARG A 38 20.33 -11.96 -1.51
C ARG A 38 21.27 -12.13 -0.31
N SER A 39 20.76 -11.92 0.88
CA SER A 39 21.54 -12.07 2.14
C SER A 39 21.52 -13.51 2.66
N LEU A 40 20.54 -14.29 2.28
CA LEU A 40 20.36 -15.69 2.66
C LEU A 40 19.64 -16.42 1.53
N THR A 41 20.16 -17.53 1.08
CA THR A 41 19.52 -18.35 0.04
C THR A 41 18.59 -19.39 0.65
N VAL A 42 17.76 -20.01 -0.16
CA VAL A 42 16.93 -21.14 0.27
C VAL A 42 17.80 -22.35 0.66
N ASP A 43 18.91 -22.58 -0.05
CA ASP A 43 19.85 -23.64 0.27
C ASP A 43 20.53 -23.43 1.63
N ASP A 44 20.84 -22.15 1.96
CA ASP A 44 21.37 -21.82 3.28
C ASP A 44 20.36 -22.12 4.40
N LEU A 45 19.05 -21.97 4.13
CA LEU A 45 18.02 -22.35 5.10
C LEU A 45 18.02 -23.85 5.36
N PHE A 46 18.08 -24.67 4.32
CA PHE A 46 18.19 -26.12 4.48
C PHE A 46 19.49 -26.50 5.18
N ALA A 47 20.61 -25.87 4.87
CA ALA A 47 21.89 -26.08 5.53
C ALA A 47 21.86 -25.71 7.03
N ARG A 48 20.98 -24.80 7.44
CA ARG A 48 20.73 -24.44 8.85
C ARG A 48 19.78 -25.41 9.57
N GLY A 49 19.29 -26.43 8.90
CA GLY A 49 18.48 -27.49 9.51
C GLY A 49 16.97 -27.27 9.39
N PHE A 50 16.49 -26.36 8.53
CA PHE A 50 15.06 -26.29 8.22
C PHE A 50 14.65 -27.45 7.33
N ASP A 51 13.58 -28.17 7.69
CA ASP A 51 13.04 -29.28 6.91
C ASP A 51 12.16 -28.80 5.74
N ALA A 52 11.57 -27.62 5.84
CA ALA A 52 10.71 -27.02 4.82
C ALA A 52 10.80 -25.50 4.81
N VAL A 53 10.57 -24.90 3.65
CA VAL A 53 10.55 -23.45 3.47
C VAL A 53 9.26 -23.04 2.78
N PHE A 54 8.48 -22.15 3.40
CA PHE A 54 7.30 -21.54 2.79
C PHE A 54 7.63 -20.13 2.26
N LEU A 55 7.38 -19.89 0.97
CA LEU A 55 7.62 -18.60 0.34
C LEU A 55 6.32 -17.79 0.24
N GLY A 56 6.18 -16.81 1.10
CA GLY A 56 5.01 -15.94 1.17
C GLY A 56 5.37 -14.47 0.94
N THR A 57 6.16 -14.15 -0.08
CA THR A 57 6.76 -12.82 -0.31
C THR A 57 5.79 -11.76 -0.81
N GLY A 58 4.62 -12.15 -1.33
CA GLY A 58 3.62 -11.25 -1.89
C GLY A 58 4.04 -10.59 -3.20
N ALA A 59 3.18 -9.70 -3.71
CA ALA A 59 3.39 -8.94 -4.95
C ALA A 59 3.93 -7.55 -4.63
N GLY A 60 5.23 -7.43 -4.42
CA GLY A 60 5.89 -6.16 -4.05
C GLY A 60 6.14 -5.21 -5.21
N LEU A 61 6.22 -5.71 -6.45
CA LEU A 61 6.49 -4.90 -7.62
C LEU A 61 5.21 -4.26 -8.17
N PRO A 62 5.22 -2.95 -8.46
CA PRO A 62 4.09 -2.29 -9.08
C PRO A 62 3.96 -2.66 -10.56
N ASN A 63 2.73 -2.68 -11.06
CA ASN A 63 2.46 -2.75 -12.49
C ASN A 63 2.40 -1.33 -13.05
N PHE A 64 3.28 -1.02 -14.00
CA PHE A 64 3.29 0.26 -14.70
C PHE A 64 2.37 0.22 -15.93
N LEU A 65 1.74 1.36 -16.23
CA LEU A 65 0.82 1.50 -17.37
C LEU A 65 1.55 1.60 -18.70
N ARG A 66 2.84 1.99 -18.67
CA ARG A 66 3.69 2.22 -19.85
C ARG A 66 3.15 3.30 -20.79
N ILE A 67 2.63 4.37 -20.19
CA ILE A 67 2.11 5.54 -20.92
C ILE A 67 3.09 6.72 -20.81
N PRO A 68 3.05 7.67 -21.77
CA PRO A 68 3.85 8.88 -21.69
C PRO A 68 3.57 9.67 -20.40
N GLY A 69 4.63 10.12 -19.74
CA GLY A 69 4.52 10.93 -18.53
C GLY A 69 4.49 10.12 -17.22
N GLU A 70 4.49 8.80 -17.26
CA GLU A 70 4.46 7.96 -16.05
C GLU A 70 5.71 8.14 -15.16
N ASN A 71 6.81 8.62 -15.74
CA ASN A 71 8.07 8.92 -15.06
C ASN A 71 8.23 10.37 -14.60
N LEU A 72 7.20 11.18 -14.73
CA LEU A 72 7.22 12.58 -14.31
C LEU A 72 7.13 12.71 -12.78
N LEU A 73 7.63 13.84 -12.27
CA LEU A 73 7.52 14.18 -10.85
C LEU A 73 6.05 14.33 -10.45
N GLY A 74 5.69 13.69 -9.34
CA GLY A 74 4.31 13.66 -8.83
C GLY A 74 3.52 12.43 -9.30
N VAL A 75 4.11 11.57 -10.13
CA VAL A 75 3.56 10.26 -10.46
C VAL A 75 4.20 9.21 -9.56
N TYR A 76 3.39 8.44 -8.87
CA TYR A 76 3.81 7.42 -7.92
C TYR A 76 3.08 6.11 -8.20
N SER A 77 3.72 4.99 -7.98
CA SER A 77 2.96 3.77 -7.76
C SER A 77 2.22 3.87 -6.42
N ALA A 78 1.05 3.25 -6.30
CA ALA A 78 0.32 3.21 -5.04
C ALA A 78 1.15 2.58 -3.92
N ASN A 79 1.95 1.56 -4.23
CA ASN A 79 2.85 0.93 -3.26
C ASN A 79 3.89 1.92 -2.71
N GLU A 80 4.52 2.71 -3.57
CA GLU A 80 5.49 3.73 -3.14
C GLU A 80 4.82 4.80 -2.27
N PHE A 81 3.70 5.34 -2.72
CA PHE A 81 2.96 6.36 -2.01
C PHE A 81 2.53 5.88 -0.62
N LEU A 82 1.88 4.71 -0.55
CA LEU A 82 1.41 4.14 0.70
C LEU A 82 2.56 3.73 1.64
N THR A 83 3.67 3.24 1.11
CA THR A 83 4.86 2.93 1.92
C THR A 83 5.43 4.18 2.58
N ARG A 84 5.55 5.27 1.83
CA ARG A 84 6.01 6.57 2.38
C ARG A 84 5.08 7.07 3.48
N VAL A 85 3.79 6.93 3.28
CA VAL A 85 2.80 7.40 4.27
C VAL A 85 2.76 6.49 5.49
N ASN A 86 2.67 5.17 5.31
CA ASN A 86 2.41 4.23 6.40
C ASN A 86 3.69 3.79 7.12
N LEU A 87 4.66 3.23 6.40
CA LEU A 87 5.90 2.73 7.00
C LEU A 87 6.78 3.88 7.47
N MET A 88 7.00 4.86 6.60
CA MET A 88 7.88 5.99 6.90
C MET A 88 7.15 7.13 7.64
N LYS A 89 5.89 6.91 8.02
CA LYS A 89 5.06 7.83 8.83
C LYS A 89 4.94 9.23 8.23
N GLY A 90 4.94 9.35 6.89
CA GLY A 90 4.88 10.64 6.19
C GLY A 90 3.63 11.46 6.47
N TYR A 91 2.60 10.88 7.10
CA TYR A 91 1.42 11.60 7.60
C TYR A 91 1.73 12.48 8.84
N LYS A 92 2.83 12.22 9.54
CA LYS A 92 3.28 13.00 10.70
C LYS A 92 4.13 14.18 10.25
N LYS A 93 3.46 15.18 9.69
CA LYS A 93 4.12 16.39 9.18
C LYS A 93 4.92 17.09 10.28
N GLY A 94 6.21 17.36 10.02
CA GLY A 94 7.10 18.03 10.96
C GLY A 94 7.74 17.13 12.02
N GLU A 95 7.23 15.91 12.23
CA GLU A 95 7.85 14.95 13.17
C GLU A 95 8.84 14.01 12.49
N VAL A 96 8.64 13.77 11.18
CA VAL A 96 9.50 12.87 10.40
C VAL A 96 10.04 13.56 9.14
N PRO A 97 11.26 13.23 8.70
CA PRO A 97 11.88 13.87 7.54
C PRO A 97 11.36 13.36 6.19
N THR A 98 10.42 12.42 6.19
CA THR A 98 9.92 11.80 4.95
C THR A 98 9.03 12.76 4.17
N PRO A 99 9.45 13.23 2.97
CA PRO A 99 8.62 14.10 2.17
C PRO A 99 7.50 13.31 1.49
N VAL A 100 6.26 13.70 1.76
CA VAL A 100 5.10 13.24 1.00
C VAL A 100 4.46 14.47 0.34
N LYS A 101 4.60 14.58 -0.97
CA LYS A 101 3.96 15.64 -1.74
C LYS A 101 2.62 15.13 -2.25
N VAL A 102 1.56 15.81 -1.84
CA VAL A 102 0.21 15.58 -2.36
C VAL A 102 -0.20 16.85 -3.10
N GLY A 103 -0.59 16.71 -4.37
CA GLY A 103 -1.09 17.82 -5.16
C GLY A 103 -2.50 18.25 -4.70
N LYS A 104 -2.95 19.44 -5.12
CA LYS A 104 -4.32 19.87 -4.88
C LYS A 104 -5.34 18.95 -5.53
N ARG A 105 -5.02 18.46 -6.74
CA ARG A 105 -5.81 17.47 -7.47
C ARG A 105 -4.99 16.21 -7.66
N VAL A 106 -5.58 15.09 -7.29
CA VAL A 106 -4.93 13.76 -7.36
C VAL A 106 -5.82 12.81 -8.16
N ALA A 107 -5.25 12.14 -9.13
CA ALA A 107 -5.89 11.05 -9.84
C ALA A 107 -5.24 9.71 -9.44
N VAL A 108 -6.06 8.77 -9.02
CA VAL A 108 -5.66 7.40 -8.72
C VAL A 108 -6.21 6.48 -9.80
N VAL A 109 -5.33 5.86 -10.56
CA VAL A 109 -5.71 4.99 -11.68
C VAL A 109 -5.88 3.55 -11.18
N GLY A 110 -7.11 3.05 -11.28
CA GLY A 110 -7.51 1.75 -10.78
C GLY A 110 -8.64 1.86 -9.75
N ALA A 111 -9.30 0.73 -9.46
CA ALA A 111 -10.44 0.69 -8.55
C ALA A 111 -10.39 -0.52 -7.58
N GLY A 112 -9.23 -1.08 -7.32
CA GLY A 112 -9.05 -2.11 -6.28
C GLY A 112 -8.93 -1.50 -4.87
N ASN A 113 -8.87 -2.35 -3.84
CA ASN A 113 -8.74 -1.89 -2.44
C ASN A 113 -7.52 -0.98 -2.24
N VAL A 114 -6.39 -1.26 -2.91
CA VAL A 114 -5.19 -0.41 -2.85
C VAL A 114 -5.44 0.99 -3.43
N ALA A 115 -6.26 1.08 -4.49
CA ALA A 115 -6.63 2.37 -5.05
C ALA A 115 -7.53 3.18 -4.09
N MET A 116 -8.46 2.51 -3.40
CA MET A 116 -9.27 3.14 -2.35
C MET A 116 -8.39 3.67 -1.23
N ASP A 117 -7.43 2.86 -0.76
CA ASP A 117 -6.47 3.25 0.27
C ASP A 117 -5.63 4.46 -0.15
N ALA A 118 -5.11 4.46 -1.37
CA ALA A 118 -4.31 5.57 -1.90
C ALA A 118 -5.15 6.85 -2.04
N ALA A 119 -6.37 6.75 -2.55
CA ALA A 119 -7.27 7.89 -2.73
C ALA A 119 -7.67 8.51 -1.39
N ARG A 120 -8.12 7.70 -0.44
CA ARG A 120 -8.48 8.17 0.92
C ARG A 120 -7.28 8.77 1.65
N THR A 121 -6.10 8.15 1.50
CA THR A 121 -4.85 8.67 2.05
C THR A 121 -4.51 10.03 1.46
N ALA A 122 -4.59 10.20 0.14
CA ALA A 122 -4.35 11.49 -0.52
C ALA A 122 -5.33 12.57 -0.03
N LYS A 123 -6.61 12.22 0.11
CA LYS A 123 -7.63 13.11 0.64
C LYS A 123 -7.31 13.57 2.06
N ARG A 124 -6.98 12.65 2.94
CA ARG A 124 -6.61 12.91 4.35
C ARG A 124 -5.31 13.72 4.50
N LEU A 125 -4.40 13.62 3.51
CA LEU A 125 -3.18 14.43 3.47
C LEU A 125 -3.39 15.86 2.94
N GLY A 126 -4.62 16.20 2.51
CA GLY A 126 -5.02 17.56 2.19
C GLY A 126 -5.20 17.82 0.70
N ALA A 127 -5.37 16.79 -0.14
CA ALA A 127 -5.80 17.02 -1.53
C ALA A 127 -7.21 17.64 -1.57
N GLU A 128 -7.39 18.67 -2.35
CA GLU A 128 -8.68 19.35 -2.52
C GLU A 128 -9.67 18.44 -3.28
N GLU A 129 -9.20 17.84 -4.38
CA GLU A 129 -9.96 16.92 -5.21
C GLU A 129 -9.18 15.61 -5.41
N VAL A 130 -9.85 14.48 -5.20
CA VAL A 130 -9.27 13.15 -5.46
C VAL A 130 -10.20 12.37 -6.37
N TYR A 131 -9.64 11.81 -7.42
CA TYR A 131 -10.36 11.07 -8.43
C TYR A 131 -9.88 9.61 -8.46
N ILE A 132 -10.82 8.68 -8.47
CA ILE A 132 -10.60 7.30 -8.93
C ILE A 132 -10.89 7.27 -10.42
N VAL A 133 -9.89 6.94 -11.24
CA VAL A 133 -10.02 6.77 -12.68
C VAL A 133 -10.02 5.29 -13.01
N TYR A 134 -11.12 4.78 -13.55
CA TYR A 134 -11.28 3.36 -13.78
C TYR A 134 -11.91 3.07 -15.15
N ARG A 135 -11.29 2.14 -15.89
CA ARG A 135 -11.66 1.83 -17.27
C ARG A 135 -13.00 1.10 -17.45
N ARG A 136 -13.54 0.52 -16.38
CA ARG A 136 -14.79 -0.26 -16.41
C ARG A 136 -15.91 0.45 -15.66
N GLY A 137 -17.09 -0.18 -15.65
CA GLY A 137 -18.28 0.31 -14.96
C GLY A 137 -18.26 0.07 -13.45
N ALA A 138 -19.32 0.53 -12.80
CA ALA A 138 -19.45 0.46 -11.34
C ALA A 138 -19.58 -0.99 -10.82
N GLU A 139 -20.24 -1.86 -11.57
CA GLU A 139 -20.45 -3.25 -11.19
C GLU A 139 -19.16 -4.09 -11.28
N GLU A 140 -18.17 -3.60 -12.02
CA GLU A 140 -16.90 -4.28 -12.24
C GLU A 140 -15.79 -3.75 -11.32
N VAL A 141 -16.11 -2.86 -10.38
CA VAL A 141 -15.16 -2.37 -9.37
C VAL A 141 -14.74 -3.51 -8.46
N PRO A 142 -13.44 -3.89 -8.44
CA PRO A 142 -12.98 -5.06 -7.68
C PRO A 142 -12.77 -4.78 -6.19
N ALA A 143 -12.85 -3.52 -5.75
CA ALA A 143 -12.77 -3.16 -4.35
C ALA A 143 -14.01 -3.66 -3.58
N ARG A 144 -13.85 -3.90 -2.29
CA ARG A 144 -14.99 -4.21 -1.41
C ARG A 144 -15.96 -3.04 -1.41
N LYS A 145 -17.26 -3.35 -1.36
CA LYS A 145 -18.33 -2.34 -1.39
C LYS A 145 -18.17 -1.30 -0.27
N GLU A 146 -17.85 -1.75 0.92
CA GLU A 146 -17.62 -0.89 2.08
C GLU A 146 -16.48 0.11 1.83
N GLU A 147 -15.39 -0.31 1.16
CA GLU A 147 -14.27 0.57 0.87
C GLU A 147 -14.63 1.63 -0.20
N VAL A 148 -15.46 1.26 -1.14
CA VAL A 148 -16.00 2.19 -2.14
C VAL A 148 -16.91 3.22 -1.48
N GLU A 149 -17.78 2.79 -0.57
CA GLU A 149 -18.67 3.67 0.18
C GLU A 149 -17.87 4.64 1.06
N HIS A 150 -16.92 4.15 1.85
CA HIS A 150 -16.05 5.00 2.65
C HIS A 150 -15.28 6.03 1.79
N ALA A 151 -14.79 5.63 0.61
CA ALA A 151 -14.12 6.55 -0.29
C ALA A 151 -15.05 7.65 -0.79
N LYS A 152 -16.31 7.32 -1.11
CA LYS A 152 -17.34 8.31 -1.50
C LYS A 152 -17.71 9.24 -0.36
N GLU A 153 -17.89 8.72 0.85
CA GLU A 153 -18.18 9.51 2.06
C GLU A 153 -17.07 10.52 2.35
N GLU A 154 -15.80 10.16 2.09
CA GLU A 154 -14.66 11.07 2.21
C GLU A 154 -14.54 12.05 1.03
N GLY A 155 -15.47 12.03 0.08
CA GLY A 155 -15.51 12.95 -1.06
C GLY A 155 -14.57 12.58 -2.21
N VAL A 156 -14.23 11.31 -2.38
CA VAL A 156 -13.51 10.82 -3.55
C VAL A 156 -14.46 10.73 -4.74
N ILE A 157 -14.06 11.28 -5.88
CA ILE A 157 -14.86 11.36 -7.10
C ILE A 157 -14.50 10.19 -8.02
N PHE A 158 -15.52 9.43 -8.47
CA PHE A 158 -15.33 8.29 -9.35
C PHE A 158 -15.52 8.69 -10.82
N LYS A 159 -14.48 8.53 -11.63
CA LYS A 159 -14.46 8.67 -13.09
C LYS A 159 -14.40 7.27 -13.70
N LEU A 160 -15.55 6.64 -13.82
CA LEU A 160 -15.68 5.32 -14.42
C LEU A 160 -15.72 5.41 -15.94
N LEU A 161 -15.47 4.30 -16.65
CA LEU A 161 -15.38 4.22 -18.11
C LEU A 161 -14.34 5.20 -18.70
N ASN A 162 -13.29 5.50 -17.92
CA ASN A 162 -12.20 6.38 -18.30
C ASN A 162 -10.87 5.62 -18.19
N ASN A 163 -10.01 5.87 -19.16
CA ASN A 163 -8.64 5.35 -19.20
C ASN A 163 -7.67 6.53 -19.38
N PRO A 164 -6.53 6.58 -18.65
CA PRO A 164 -5.55 7.64 -18.81
C PRO A 164 -4.82 7.54 -20.13
#